data_6f6bfa041879edb9067ce90abc7b4a19
#
_entry.id   6f6bfa041879edb9067ce90abc7b4a19
#
_cell.length_a   1.000
_cell.length_b   1.000
_cell.length_c   1.000
_cell.angle_alpha   90.00
_cell.angle_beta   90.00
_cell.angle_gamma   90.00
#
_symmetry.space_group_name_H-M   'P 1'
#
loop_
_entity.id
_entity.type
_entity.pdbx_description
1 polymer ?
#
loop_
_entity_poly.entity_id
_entity_poly.type
_entity_poly.pdbx_seq_one_letter_code
_entity_poly.pdbx_strand_id
1 'polypeptide(L)'
;MMRWLPEYGVGIVALGNLTYTGWGTVAEQALTLLSQTGGLVPRLPEPAPVLVERRDQVSRLVGTWGPALADSLAAMNLYLDESKERRRVAIERLRDEAGEGCRNDGTFIVENALRGRWRMRCAKGDLRISITLAPTEPATVQFLEVASMKPGESLASPPVCR
;
A
#
# COMPACT_ATOMS: atom_id res chain seq x y z
N MET A 1 9.09 23.25 12.57
CA MET A 1 7.66 22.86 12.49
C MET A 1 7.36 22.41 11.07
N MET A 2 6.59 21.32 10.90
CA MET A 2 6.15 20.79 9.62
C MET A 2 4.69 20.38 9.74
N ARG A 3 3.86 20.72 8.74
CA ARG A 3 2.45 20.33 8.63
C ARG A 3 2.12 19.98 7.20
N TRP A 4 1.21 19.00 6.99
CA TRP A 4 0.85 18.46 5.70
C TRP A 4 -0.65 18.40 5.51
N LEU A 5 -1.09 18.55 4.25
CA LEU A 5 -2.40 18.14 3.74
C LEU A 5 -2.17 16.93 2.81
N PRO A 6 -2.22 15.70 3.34
CA PRO A 6 -1.81 14.49 2.60
C PRO A 6 -2.65 14.27 1.33
N GLU A 7 -3.94 14.56 1.41
CA GLU A 7 -4.88 14.40 0.30
C GLU A 7 -4.56 15.30 -0.91
N TYR A 8 -3.87 16.44 -0.67
CA TYR A 8 -3.44 17.35 -1.73
C TYR A 8 -1.95 17.24 -2.05
N GLY A 9 -1.19 16.46 -1.28
CA GLY A 9 0.26 16.36 -1.42
C GLY A 9 1.00 17.67 -1.13
N VAL A 10 0.42 18.54 -0.30
CA VAL A 10 0.96 19.87 0.03
C VAL A 10 1.38 19.89 1.50
N GLY A 11 2.48 20.57 1.77
CA GLY A 11 2.97 20.76 3.13
C GLY A 11 3.65 22.10 3.32
N ILE A 12 3.75 22.52 4.58
CA ILE A 12 4.49 23.72 5.02
C ILE A 12 5.58 23.29 5.97
N VAL A 13 6.78 23.83 5.73
CA VAL A 13 7.91 23.77 6.66
C VAL A 13 8.22 25.18 7.11
N ALA A 14 8.20 25.40 8.43
CA ALA A 14 8.59 26.67 9.03
C ALA A 14 9.80 26.45 9.92
N LEU A 15 10.88 27.20 9.65
CA LEU A 15 12.13 27.18 10.39
C LEU A 15 12.35 28.55 11.03
N GLY A 16 12.88 28.55 12.23
CA GLY A 16 13.26 29.77 12.95
C GLY A 16 14.42 29.51 13.88
N ASN A 17 15.18 30.54 14.16
CA ASN A 17 16.34 30.49 15.05
C ASN A 17 16.01 30.90 16.50
N LEU A 18 14.74 31.22 16.79
CA LEU A 18 14.27 31.51 18.15
C LEU A 18 13.56 30.29 18.72
N THR A 19 13.86 29.96 19.97
CA THR A 19 13.18 28.93 20.74
C THR A 19 11.74 29.38 21.04
N TYR A 20 10.79 28.45 21.00
CA TYR A 20 9.36 28.69 21.29
C TYR A 20 8.63 29.68 20.38
N THR A 21 9.05 29.84 19.13
CA THR A 21 8.29 30.55 18.13
C THR A 21 6.99 29.80 17.78
N GLY A 22 5.88 30.52 17.68
CA GLY A 22 4.52 29.97 17.41
C GLY A 22 4.30 29.50 15.96
N TRP A 23 5.29 28.92 15.29
CA TRP A 23 5.21 28.45 13.90
C TRP A 23 4.10 27.44 13.64
N GLY A 24 3.62 26.75 14.70
CA GLY A 24 2.50 25.81 14.59
C GLY A 24 1.22 26.49 14.10
N THR A 25 0.85 27.60 14.76
CA THR A 25 -0.33 28.40 14.42
C THR A 25 -0.21 29.03 13.02
N VAL A 26 0.98 29.57 12.69
CA VAL A 26 1.21 30.17 11.37
C VAL A 26 1.07 29.13 10.25
N ALA A 27 1.67 27.95 10.43
CA ALA A 27 1.57 26.88 9.44
C ALA A 27 0.12 26.37 9.27
N GLU A 28 -0.63 26.27 10.37
CA GLU A 28 -2.03 25.87 10.34
C GLU A 28 -2.93 26.89 9.63
N GLN A 29 -2.78 28.17 9.97
CA GLN A 29 -3.50 29.26 9.31
C GLN A 29 -3.19 29.31 7.80
N ALA A 30 -1.92 29.17 7.43
CA ALA A 30 -1.51 29.19 6.03
C ALA A 30 -2.10 28.01 5.24
N LEU A 31 -2.10 26.77 5.80
CA LEU A 31 -2.74 25.63 5.16
C LEU A 31 -4.25 25.77 5.10
N THR A 32 -4.88 26.34 6.12
CA THR A 32 -6.32 26.62 6.13
C THR A 32 -6.69 27.63 5.03
N LEU A 33 -5.97 28.73 4.95
CA LEU A 33 -6.17 29.71 3.87
C LEU A 33 -5.98 29.09 2.50
N LEU A 34 -4.91 28.31 2.31
CA LEU A 34 -4.64 27.62 1.05
C LEU A 34 -5.79 26.66 0.67
N SER A 35 -6.32 25.90 1.63
CA SER A 35 -7.45 25.00 1.38
C SER A 35 -8.73 25.73 0.99
N GLN A 36 -8.93 26.97 1.49
CA GLN A 36 -10.09 27.80 1.20
C GLN A 36 -10.01 28.48 -0.18
N THR A 37 -8.85 28.53 -0.81
CA THR A 37 -8.70 29.15 -2.15
C THR A 37 -9.44 28.42 -3.26
N GLY A 38 -9.80 27.12 -3.05
CA GLY A 38 -10.34 26.25 -4.08
C GLY A 38 -9.31 25.83 -5.14
N GLY A 39 -8.05 26.24 -5.01
CA GLY A 39 -6.97 25.91 -5.95
C GLY A 39 -6.29 24.56 -5.67
N LEU A 40 -6.62 23.90 -4.54
CA LEU A 40 -6.07 22.58 -4.23
C LEU A 40 -6.89 21.49 -4.92
N VAL A 41 -6.22 20.67 -5.72
CA VAL A 41 -6.82 19.48 -6.33
C VAL A 41 -6.35 18.24 -5.55
N PRO A 42 -7.27 17.35 -5.14
CA PRO A 42 -6.89 16.11 -4.48
C PRO A 42 -5.91 15.31 -5.33
N ARG A 43 -4.80 14.91 -4.71
CA ARG A 43 -3.81 14.07 -5.37
C ARG A 43 -4.29 12.62 -5.35
N LEU A 44 -4.74 12.12 -6.49
CA LEU A 44 -4.98 10.70 -6.68
C LEU A 44 -3.65 10.04 -7.03
N PRO A 45 -3.10 9.17 -6.18
CA PRO A 45 -1.86 8.48 -6.51
C PRO A 45 -2.09 7.54 -7.69
N GLU A 46 -1.22 7.65 -8.71
CA GLU A 46 -1.23 6.74 -9.84
C GLU A 46 -0.22 5.61 -9.63
N PRO A 47 -0.58 4.37 -9.99
CA PRO A 47 0.35 3.25 -9.92
C PRO A 47 1.39 3.36 -11.03
N ALA A 48 2.65 3.10 -10.73
CA ALA A 48 3.62 2.84 -11.78
C ALA A 48 3.19 1.58 -12.56
N PRO A 49 3.44 1.49 -13.88
CA PRO A 49 3.08 0.30 -14.68
C PRO A 49 3.61 -1.01 -14.07
N VAL A 50 4.82 -0.98 -13.51
CA VAL A 50 5.42 -2.12 -12.82
C VAL A 50 4.63 -2.53 -11.57
N LEU A 51 3.98 -1.61 -10.85
CA LEU A 51 3.15 -1.96 -9.70
C LEU A 51 1.93 -2.79 -10.13
N VAL A 52 1.32 -2.43 -11.27
CA VAL A 52 0.20 -3.19 -11.85
C VAL A 52 0.64 -4.58 -12.28
N GLU A 53 1.79 -4.67 -12.95
CA GLU A 53 2.38 -5.96 -13.34
C GLU A 53 2.65 -6.85 -12.12
N ARG A 54 3.28 -6.32 -11.08
CA ARG A 54 3.59 -7.07 -9.85
C ARG A 54 2.33 -7.47 -9.08
N ARG A 55 1.29 -6.64 -9.07
CA ARG A 55 -0.04 -7.03 -8.54
C ARG A 55 -0.53 -8.32 -9.19
N ASP A 56 -0.50 -8.39 -10.52
CA ASP A 56 -1.02 -9.53 -11.25
C ASP A 56 -0.14 -10.79 -11.06
N GLN A 57 1.16 -10.60 -10.98
CA GLN A 57 2.10 -11.69 -10.69
C GLN A 57 1.94 -12.21 -9.25
N VAL A 58 1.80 -11.33 -8.26
CA VAL A 58 1.53 -11.71 -6.86
C VAL A 58 0.17 -12.39 -6.73
N SER A 59 -0.85 -11.92 -7.45
CA SER A 59 -2.16 -12.58 -7.44
C SER A 59 -2.08 -14.02 -7.95
N ARG A 60 -1.29 -14.27 -9.00
CA ARG A 60 -1.03 -15.63 -9.47
C ARG A 60 -0.28 -16.47 -8.42
N LEU A 61 0.73 -15.86 -7.74
CA LEU A 61 1.48 -16.53 -6.69
C LEU A 61 0.61 -16.91 -5.49
N VAL A 62 -0.32 -16.04 -5.09
CA VAL A 62 -1.30 -16.32 -4.02
C VAL A 62 -2.26 -17.42 -4.44
N GLY A 63 -2.76 -17.39 -5.68
CA GLY A 63 -3.65 -18.42 -6.23
C GLY A 63 -2.98 -19.79 -6.34
N THR A 64 -1.73 -19.81 -6.80
CA THR A 64 -0.93 -21.04 -6.94
C THR A 64 0.53 -20.72 -6.71
N TRP A 65 1.08 -21.23 -5.61
CA TRP A 65 2.47 -21.00 -5.27
C TRP A 65 3.42 -21.64 -6.29
N GLY A 66 4.23 -20.80 -6.93
CA GLY A 66 5.29 -21.21 -7.86
C GLY A 66 6.67 -20.76 -7.35
N PRO A 67 7.59 -21.67 -6.99
CA PRO A 67 8.90 -21.29 -6.42
C PRO A 67 9.69 -20.32 -7.31
N ALA A 68 9.71 -20.57 -8.63
CA ALA A 68 10.42 -19.71 -9.58
C ALA A 68 9.79 -18.29 -9.66
N LEU A 69 8.47 -18.20 -9.64
CA LEU A 69 7.76 -16.92 -9.61
C LEU A 69 8.06 -16.18 -8.29
N ALA A 70 8.02 -16.88 -7.15
CA ALA A 70 8.33 -16.30 -5.85
C ALA A 70 9.75 -15.71 -5.82
N ASP A 71 10.74 -16.41 -6.40
CA ASP A 71 12.12 -15.93 -6.48
C ASP A 71 12.26 -14.73 -7.42
N SER A 72 11.58 -14.74 -8.56
CA SER A 72 11.65 -13.63 -9.52
C SER A 72 10.99 -12.35 -9.03
N LEU A 73 10.03 -12.46 -8.13
CA LEU A 73 9.32 -11.32 -7.54
C LEU A 73 10.05 -10.69 -6.36
N ALA A 74 10.82 -11.48 -5.61
CA ALA A 74 11.36 -11.09 -4.33
C ALA A 74 12.48 -10.05 -4.45
N ALA A 75 12.37 -8.96 -3.70
CA ALA A 75 13.52 -8.14 -3.35
C ALA A 75 14.41 -8.88 -2.34
N MET A 76 15.66 -8.50 -2.25
CA MET A 76 16.65 -9.12 -1.34
C MET A 76 16.15 -9.22 0.11
N ASN A 77 15.39 -8.24 0.56
CA ASN A 77 14.90 -8.16 1.95
C ASN A 77 13.57 -8.85 2.20
N LEU A 78 12.85 -9.33 1.18
CA LEU A 78 11.51 -9.91 1.36
C LEU A 78 11.50 -11.14 2.28
N TYR A 79 12.59 -11.89 2.31
CA TYR A 79 12.72 -13.13 3.10
C TYR A 79 13.62 -13.00 4.33
N LEU A 80 13.97 -11.76 4.72
CA LEU A 80 14.81 -11.53 5.90
C LEU A 80 14.00 -11.60 7.21
N ASP A 81 12.77 -11.09 7.21
CA ASP A 81 11.85 -11.10 8.35
C ASP A 81 11.09 -12.43 8.47
N GLU A 82 10.74 -13.02 7.34
CA GLU A 82 10.03 -14.30 7.27
C GLU A 82 10.56 -15.15 6.10
N SER A 83 11.02 -16.37 6.40
CA SER A 83 11.58 -17.24 5.36
C SER A 83 10.57 -17.56 4.26
N LYS A 84 11.05 -17.77 3.04
CA LYS A 84 10.24 -18.15 1.86
C LYS A 84 9.29 -19.31 2.17
N GLU A 85 9.76 -20.32 2.87
CA GLU A 85 8.97 -21.50 3.22
C GLU A 85 7.83 -21.17 4.21
N ARG A 86 8.10 -20.39 5.26
CA ARG A 86 7.06 -19.96 6.20
C ARG A 86 5.99 -19.12 5.52
N ARG A 87 6.42 -18.19 4.67
CA ARG A 87 5.53 -17.33 3.88
C ARG A 87 4.67 -18.16 2.92
N ARG A 88 5.26 -19.18 2.27
CA ARG A 88 4.51 -20.11 1.42
C ARG A 88 3.40 -20.81 2.22
N VAL A 89 3.77 -21.43 3.33
CA VAL A 89 2.81 -22.17 4.20
C VAL A 89 1.69 -21.23 4.70
N ALA A 90 2.04 -20.01 5.12
CA ALA A 90 1.05 -19.03 5.59
C ALA A 90 0.07 -18.63 4.48
N ILE A 91 0.55 -18.36 3.27
CA ILE A 91 -0.28 -17.97 2.12
C ILE A 91 -1.18 -19.15 1.68
N GLU A 92 -0.62 -20.36 1.57
CA GLU A 92 -1.40 -21.54 1.20
C GLU A 92 -2.52 -21.82 2.21
N ARG A 93 -2.23 -21.70 3.51
CA ARG A 93 -3.25 -21.84 4.57
C ARG A 93 -4.38 -20.81 4.41
N LEU A 94 -4.04 -19.52 4.25
CA LEU A 94 -5.04 -18.46 4.09
C LEU A 94 -5.89 -18.67 2.84
N ARG A 95 -5.28 -19.09 1.73
CA ARG A 95 -5.99 -19.44 0.50
C ARG A 95 -6.94 -20.61 0.71
N ASP A 96 -6.49 -21.69 1.37
CA ASP A 96 -7.29 -22.89 1.60
C ASP A 96 -8.48 -22.59 2.54
N GLU A 97 -8.30 -21.74 3.56
CA GLU A 97 -9.36 -21.22 4.41
C GLU A 97 -10.38 -20.36 3.63
N ALA A 98 -9.90 -19.50 2.72
CA ALA A 98 -10.74 -18.64 1.89
C ALA A 98 -11.47 -19.43 0.76
N GLY A 99 -10.99 -20.62 0.43
CA GLY A 99 -11.57 -21.50 -0.59
C GLY A 99 -10.98 -21.27 -1.98
N GLU A 100 -11.38 -22.13 -2.90
CA GLU A 100 -10.87 -22.15 -4.27
C GLU A 100 -11.33 -20.95 -5.11
N GLY A 101 -10.75 -20.82 -6.32
CA GLY A 101 -11.19 -19.85 -7.33
C GLY A 101 -10.88 -18.40 -6.99
N CYS A 102 -9.85 -18.14 -6.18
CA CYS A 102 -9.42 -16.78 -5.83
C CYS A 102 -9.06 -15.96 -7.06
N ARG A 103 -9.70 -14.81 -7.23
CA ARG A 103 -9.47 -13.90 -8.36
C ARG A 103 -9.59 -12.45 -7.94
N ASN A 104 -8.85 -11.57 -8.60
CA ASN A 104 -8.97 -10.13 -8.38
C ASN A 104 -10.39 -9.67 -8.71
N ASP A 105 -10.97 -8.84 -7.86
CA ASP A 105 -12.33 -8.28 -8.05
C ASP A 105 -12.32 -6.93 -8.79
N GLY A 106 -11.14 -6.48 -9.25
CA GLY A 106 -10.95 -5.19 -9.91
C GLY A 106 -10.65 -4.03 -8.96
N THR A 107 -10.82 -4.22 -7.65
CA THR A 107 -10.49 -3.18 -6.68
C THR A 107 -8.97 -3.06 -6.50
N PHE A 108 -8.42 -1.89 -6.70
CA PHE A 108 -7.00 -1.61 -6.47
C PHE A 108 -6.84 -0.24 -5.79
N ILE A 109 -6.46 -0.24 -4.52
CA ILE A 109 -6.16 0.98 -3.76
C ILE A 109 -4.67 1.27 -3.92
N VAL A 110 -4.37 2.35 -4.59
CA VAL A 110 -3.00 2.84 -4.81
C VAL A 110 -2.65 3.84 -3.71
N GLU A 111 -1.59 3.58 -2.96
CA GLU A 111 -1.10 4.49 -1.91
C GLU A 111 -0.02 5.43 -2.45
N ASN A 112 0.80 4.93 -3.35
CA ASN A 112 1.77 5.68 -4.14
C ASN A 112 2.19 4.86 -5.37
N ALA A 113 3.10 5.37 -6.18
CA ALA A 113 3.54 4.73 -7.43
C ALA A 113 4.04 3.28 -7.25
N LEU A 114 4.59 2.92 -6.07
CA LEU A 114 5.21 1.62 -5.79
C LEU A 114 4.49 0.83 -4.68
N ARG A 115 3.35 1.31 -4.18
CA ARG A 115 2.63 0.67 -3.10
C ARG A 115 1.14 0.65 -3.36
N GLY A 116 0.53 -0.52 -3.16
CA GLY A 116 -0.91 -0.70 -3.31
C GLY A 116 -1.41 -1.96 -2.63
N ARG A 117 -2.73 -2.04 -2.55
CA ARG A 117 -3.45 -3.19 -2.00
C ARG A 117 -4.70 -3.48 -2.83
N TRP A 118 -5.10 -4.73 -2.84
CA TRP A 118 -6.28 -5.16 -3.56
C TRP A 118 -6.95 -6.33 -2.84
N ARG A 119 -8.12 -6.68 -3.33
CA ARG A 119 -8.89 -7.81 -2.85
C ARG A 119 -8.90 -8.93 -3.89
N MET A 120 -8.72 -10.15 -3.39
CA MET A 120 -9.03 -11.35 -4.15
C MET A 120 -10.26 -12.00 -3.53
N ARG A 121 -11.28 -12.23 -4.35
CA ARG A 121 -12.48 -12.99 -3.97
C ARG A 121 -12.25 -14.46 -4.20
N CYS A 122 -12.56 -15.27 -3.18
CA CYS A 122 -12.49 -16.71 -3.20
C CYS A 122 -13.88 -17.30 -2.87
N ALA A 123 -14.02 -18.63 -2.93
CA ALA A 123 -15.31 -19.28 -2.78
C ALA A 123 -15.96 -19.12 -1.39
N LYS A 124 -15.17 -18.99 -0.32
CA LYS A 124 -15.64 -18.94 1.07
C LYS A 124 -15.34 -17.63 1.78
N GLY A 125 -14.49 -16.77 1.20
CA GLY A 125 -14.11 -15.50 1.80
C GLY A 125 -13.19 -14.70 0.91
N ASP A 126 -12.82 -13.50 1.35
CA ASP A 126 -11.97 -12.59 0.61
C ASP A 126 -10.57 -12.51 1.25
N LEU A 127 -9.56 -12.32 0.42
CA LEU A 127 -8.19 -12.05 0.83
C LEU A 127 -7.84 -10.60 0.48
N ARG A 128 -7.21 -9.90 1.43
CA ARG A 128 -6.54 -8.62 1.18
C ARG A 128 -5.06 -8.90 0.92
N ILE A 129 -4.57 -8.38 -0.18
CA ILE A 129 -3.16 -8.43 -0.52
C ILE A 129 -2.61 -7.00 -0.51
N SER A 130 -1.46 -6.80 0.12
CA SER A 130 -0.75 -5.51 0.14
C SER A 130 0.70 -5.73 -0.29
N ILE A 131 1.19 -4.90 -1.21
CA ILE A 131 2.59 -4.94 -1.62
C ILE A 131 3.23 -3.56 -1.57
N THR A 132 4.53 -3.57 -1.32
CA THR A 132 5.41 -2.42 -1.58
C THR A 132 6.56 -2.91 -2.43
N LEU A 133 6.87 -2.17 -3.49
CA LEU A 133 8.02 -2.47 -4.35
C LEU A 133 9.26 -1.73 -3.85
N ALA A 134 10.42 -2.34 -4.02
CA ALA A 134 11.70 -1.68 -3.87
C ALA A 134 11.90 -0.68 -5.02
N PRO A 135 12.47 0.50 -4.76
CA PRO A 135 12.75 1.50 -5.80
C PRO A 135 14.05 1.14 -6.57
N THR A 136 14.08 -0.06 -7.11
CA THR A 136 15.20 -0.64 -7.87
C THR A 136 14.80 -0.86 -9.33
N GLU A 137 15.77 -1.10 -10.20
CA GLU A 137 15.56 -1.46 -11.60
C GLU A 137 16.09 -2.89 -11.85
N PRO A 138 15.25 -3.87 -12.14
CA PRO A 138 13.78 -3.84 -12.08
C PRO A 138 13.22 -3.73 -10.65
N ALA A 139 12.05 -3.11 -10.50
CA ALA A 139 11.38 -3.04 -9.21
C ALA A 139 10.83 -4.42 -8.79
N THR A 140 11.19 -4.85 -7.59
CA THR A 140 10.82 -6.14 -6.98
C THR A 140 10.04 -5.95 -5.69
N VAL A 141 9.34 -6.98 -5.23
CA VAL A 141 8.48 -6.91 -4.04
C VAL A 141 9.37 -6.96 -2.78
N GLN A 142 9.41 -5.87 -2.03
CA GLN A 142 10.11 -5.78 -0.75
C GLN A 142 9.21 -6.02 0.46
N PHE A 143 7.89 -5.89 0.29
CA PHE A 143 6.90 -6.19 1.31
C PHE A 143 5.70 -6.88 0.66
N LEU A 144 5.25 -7.95 1.28
CA LEU A 144 4.05 -8.71 0.89
C LEU A 144 3.29 -9.11 2.16
N GLU A 145 2.05 -8.69 2.24
CA GLU A 145 1.09 -9.14 3.24
C GLU A 145 -0.11 -9.77 2.54
N VAL A 146 -0.54 -10.93 3.02
CA VAL A 146 -1.80 -11.58 2.66
C VAL A 146 -2.59 -11.79 3.95
N ALA A 147 -3.83 -11.33 3.99
CA ALA A 147 -4.69 -11.43 5.16
C ALA A 147 -6.12 -11.78 4.77
N SER A 148 -6.81 -12.56 5.60
CA SER A 148 -8.24 -12.80 5.46
C SER A 148 -9.02 -11.51 5.77
N MET A 149 -10.05 -11.24 5.00
CA MET A 149 -10.96 -10.12 5.23
C MET A 149 -12.22 -10.58 5.97
N LYS A 150 -12.70 -9.72 6.88
CA LYS A 150 -13.99 -9.93 7.53
C LYS A 150 -15.14 -9.61 6.55
N PRO A 151 -16.30 -10.24 6.68
CA PRO A 151 -17.48 -9.87 5.90
C PRO A 151 -17.78 -8.36 6.04
N GLY A 152 -17.90 -7.66 4.90
CA GLY A 152 -18.15 -6.21 4.89
C GLY A 152 -16.93 -5.34 5.16
N GLU A 153 -15.74 -5.90 5.35
CA GLU A 153 -14.51 -5.12 5.51
C GLU A 153 -14.18 -4.37 4.22
N SER A 154 -13.91 -3.07 4.36
CA SER A 154 -13.48 -2.22 3.25
C SER A 154 -11.97 -2.27 3.07
N LEU A 155 -11.51 -2.19 1.82
CA LEU A 155 -10.10 -1.93 1.48
C LEU A 155 -9.68 -0.48 1.73
N ALA A 156 -10.57 0.37 2.25
CA ALA A 156 -10.27 1.78 2.48
C ALA A 156 -8.90 1.98 3.15
N SER A 157 -8.24 3.06 2.79
CA SER A 157 -6.98 3.48 3.43
C SER A 157 -7.16 3.52 4.93
N PRO A 158 -6.18 3.08 5.73
CA PRO A 158 -6.21 3.35 7.16
C PRO A 158 -6.43 4.85 7.36
N PRO A 159 -7.17 5.25 8.40
CA PRO A 159 -7.39 6.67 8.67
C PRO A 159 -6.02 7.33 8.77
N VAL A 160 -5.83 8.37 7.97
CA VAL A 160 -4.64 9.22 8.08
C VAL A 160 -4.62 9.74 9.51
N CYS A 161 -3.53 9.54 10.24
CA CYS A 161 -3.37 10.13 11.56
C CYS A 161 -3.57 11.65 11.40
N ARG A 162 -4.66 12.13 11.98
CA ARG A 162 -4.96 13.58 12.08
C ARG A 162 -4.12 14.23 13.17
#